data_45cf2e820e5e4cce6cce146bd2b86662
#
_entry.id   45cf2e820e5e4cce6cce146bd2b86662
#
_cell.length_a   1.000
_cell.length_b   1.000
_cell.length_c   1.000
_cell.angle_alpha   90.00
_cell.angle_beta   90.00
_cell.angle_gamma   90.00
#
_symmetry.space_group_name_H-M   'P 1'
#
loop_
_entity.id
_entity.type
_entity.pdbx_description
1 polymer ?
#
loop_
_entity_poly.entity_id
_entity_poly.type
_entity_poly.pdbx_seq_one_letter_code
_entity_poly.pdbx_strand_id
1 'polypeptide(L)'
;MKKISILSLHLGYGGIEKSITALANLLCEDYEVEIACVYKLYDKPVFELDPRVKIKYLTKVKPNKKELKEAIKQKNPLKILKEGLKSVKVLSKRRSSMVHYIMSKKCYAMIATRDIFDDLLGEYGRKDVIKIGWEHNHYHDNLKYAGEITRCASKLDYLVLVSNSLRKFYTKELRQKKSKCKCVYIPNVLDHLPPRLAKLEEKRLVSVGRLSEEKGYLDLLKIYSILEKKHPDWTLDIIGDGPERENLESYIKEHNLKDKVTLHGFQNKEYIDKILNKSSIYLMTSYTESFGIVLIEAMSHGLPCIAFSSAEGARELIDSVNNGYLIKNRSVRAYIKKVEDLMADIETRKTIGKNARKSIKKFTGQEVIGKWLKILEKK
;
A
#
# COMPACT_ATOMS: atom_id res chain seq x y z
N MET A 1 -0.25 30.57 5.50
CA MET A 1 0.39 29.30 5.08
C MET A 1 0.10 29.04 3.60
N LYS A 2 1.05 28.44 2.86
CA LYS A 2 0.81 27.98 1.49
C LYS A 2 -0.18 26.81 1.51
N LYS A 3 -1.01 26.68 0.46
CA LYS A 3 -2.03 25.63 0.37
C LYS A 3 -1.58 24.47 -0.49
N ILE A 4 -1.80 23.22 -0.02
CA ILE A 4 -1.54 22.01 -0.79
C ILE A 4 -2.86 21.25 -0.96
N SER A 5 -3.11 20.77 -2.17
CA SER A 5 -4.24 19.88 -2.47
C SER A 5 -3.75 18.49 -2.81
N ILE A 6 -4.33 17.45 -2.16
CA ILE A 6 -4.07 16.05 -2.49
C ILE A 6 -5.33 15.50 -3.18
N LEU A 7 -5.17 15.02 -4.42
CA LEU A 7 -6.26 14.49 -5.23
C LEU A 7 -6.43 12.99 -4.95
N SER A 8 -7.56 12.58 -4.40
CA SER A 8 -7.85 11.21 -4.00
C SER A 8 -9.15 10.69 -4.60
N LEU A 9 -9.23 9.38 -4.78
CA LEU A 9 -10.47 8.73 -5.21
C LEU A 9 -11.47 8.63 -4.05
N HIS A 10 -11.01 8.20 -2.88
CA HIS A 10 -11.74 8.09 -1.61
C HIS A 10 -10.76 8.04 -0.44
N LEU A 11 -11.26 8.00 0.81
CA LEU A 11 -10.49 7.77 2.03
C LEU A 11 -10.99 6.51 2.76
N GLY A 12 -11.11 5.41 2.00
CA GLY A 12 -11.47 4.09 2.51
C GLY A 12 -10.26 3.23 2.84
N TYR A 13 -10.46 1.91 2.82
CA TYR A 13 -9.41 0.93 3.07
C TYR A 13 -8.47 0.83 1.86
N GLY A 14 -7.16 0.90 2.10
CA GLY A 14 -6.13 0.69 1.09
C GLY A 14 -4.78 1.31 1.47
N GLY A 15 -3.71 0.79 0.87
CA GLY A 15 -2.35 1.30 1.10
C GLY A 15 -2.14 2.73 0.59
N ILE A 16 -2.79 3.08 -0.53
CA ILE A 16 -2.75 4.45 -1.09
C ILE A 16 -3.43 5.42 -0.13
N GLU A 17 -4.63 5.07 0.34
CA GLU A 17 -5.42 5.89 1.26
C GLU A 17 -4.69 6.08 2.60
N LYS A 18 -4.03 5.04 3.11
CA LYS A 18 -3.14 5.12 4.28
C LYS A 18 -1.99 6.09 4.04
N SER A 19 -1.30 5.98 2.90
CA SER A 19 -0.20 6.88 2.54
C SER A 19 -0.65 8.33 2.40
N ILE A 20 -1.82 8.58 1.78
CA ILE A 20 -2.41 9.92 1.65
C ILE A 20 -2.64 10.54 3.02
N THR A 21 -3.28 9.80 3.93
CA THR A 21 -3.58 10.27 5.29
C THR A 21 -2.29 10.58 6.06
N ALA A 22 -1.31 9.66 6.02
CA ALA A 22 -0.02 9.86 6.68
C ALA A 22 0.72 11.10 6.15
N LEU A 23 0.75 11.30 4.82
CA LEU A 23 1.38 12.49 4.24
C LEU A 23 0.62 13.77 4.59
N ALA A 24 -0.71 13.76 4.55
CA ALA A 24 -1.53 14.93 4.88
C ALA A 24 -1.31 15.37 6.33
N ASN A 25 -1.22 14.41 7.27
CA ASN A 25 -0.93 14.67 8.68
C ASN A 25 0.46 15.28 8.89
N LEU A 26 1.47 14.87 8.11
CA LEU A 26 2.79 15.46 8.18
C LEU A 26 2.84 16.87 7.56
N LEU A 27 2.20 17.06 6.41
CA LEU A 27 2.22 18.34 5.71
C LEU A 27 1.42 19.43 6.43
N CYS A 28 0.40 19.10 7.24
CA CYS A 28 -0.42 20.10 7.93
C CYS A 28 0.30 20.85 9.05
N GLU A 29 1.53 20.48 9.38
CA GLU A 29 2.41 21.25 10.27
C GLU A 29 2.86 22.57 9.61
N ASP A 30 3.20 22.52 8.31
CA ASP A 30 3.80 23.65 7.60
C ASP A 30 2.87 24.25 6.52
N TYR A 31 1.79 23.54 6.13
CA TYR A 31 0.92 23.90 5.04
C TYR A 31 -0.56 23.78 5.42
N GLU A 32 -1.41 24.56 4.74
CA GLU A 32 -2.85 24.36 4.75
C GLU A 32 -3.20 23.23 3.78
N VAL A 33 -3.55 22.03 4.31
CA VAL A 33 -3.77 20.83 3.51
C VAL A 33 -5.26 20.58 3.28
N GLU A 34 -5.64 20.33 2.02
CA GLU A 34 -6.98 19.88 1.63
C GLU A 34 -6.88 18.59 0.81
N ILE A 35 -7.62 17.56 1.20
CA ILE A 35 -7.77 16.34 0.41
C ILE A 35 -9.06 16.45 -0.41
N ALA A 36 -8.93 16.49 -1.74
CA ALA A 36 -10.05 16.50 -2.67
C ALA A 36 -10.41 15.06 -3.05
N CYS A 37 -11.46 14.53 -2.43
CA CYS A 37 -11.94 13.17 -2.67
C CYS A 37 -13.07 13.17 -3.70
N VAL A 38 -12.97 12.29 -4.69
CA VAL A 38 -14.09 12.11 -5.64
C VAL A 38 -15.32 11.56 -4.93
N TYR A 39 -15.16 10.47 -4.16
CA TYR A 39 -16.28 9.76 -3.55
C TYR A 39 -16.26 9.82 -2.02
N LYS A 40 -17.42 10.05 -1.39
CA LYS A 40 -17.64 9.78 0.02
C LYS A 40 -18.18 8.35 0.17
N LEU A 41 -17.29 7.39 0.49
CA LEU A 41 -17.65 5.98 0.67
C LEU A 41 -17.99 5.65 2.13
N TYR A 42 -17.40 6.37 3.09
CA TYR A 42 -17.56 6.21 4.52
C TYR A 42 -17.89 7.55 5.17
N ASP A 43 -18.52 7.53 6.33
CA ASP A 43 -18.87 8.77 7.05
C ASP A 43 -17.63 9.51 7.55
N LYS A 44 -16.61 8.76 7.95
CA LYS A 44 -15.30 9.28 8.36
C LYS A 44 -14.20 8.57 7.55
N PRO A 45 -13.03 9.19 7.37
CA PRO A 45 -11.84 8.50 6.88
C PRO A 45 -11.55 7.24 7.69
N VAL A 46 -11.08 6.18 7.03
CA VAL A 46 -10.76 4.91 7.70
C VAL A 46 -9.49 5.03 8.53
N PHE A 47 -8.53 5.83 8.06
CA PHE A 47 -7.30 6.12 8.78
C PHE A 47 -7.42 7.47 9.50
N GLU A 48 -6.80 7.59 10.67
CA GLU A 48 -6.85 8.79 11.50
C GLU A 48 -6.24 9.98 10.77
N LEU A 49 -7.03 11.06 10.68
CA LEU A 49 -6.65 12.28 9.97
C LEU A 49 -6.62 13.44 10.98
N ASP A 50 -5.53 14.20 10.93
CA ASP A 50 -5.39 15.41 11.75
C ASP A 50 -6.58 16.36 11.49
N PRO A 51 -7.21 16.93 12.54
CA PRO A 51 -8.38 17.80 12.40
C PRO A 51 -8.10 19.10 11.63
N ARG A 52 -6.84 19.49 11.46
CA ARG A 52 -6.43 20.64 10.63
C ARG A 52 -6.55 20.36 9.13
N VAL A 53 -6.52 19.08 8.71
CA VAL A 53 -6.64 18.68 7.31
C VAL A 53 -8.09 18.77 6.86
N LYS A 54 -8.35 19.56 5.82
CA LYS A 54 -9.69 19.72 5.25
C LYS A 54 -9.99 18.60 4.24
N ILE A 55 -11.22 18.09 4.23
CA ILE A 55 -11.70 17.14 3.22
C ILE A 55 -12.77 17.80 2.38
N LYS A 56 -12.62 17.73 1.06
CA LYS A 56 -13.63 18.18 0.10
C LYS A 56 -14.10 17.02 -0.77
N TYR A 57 -15.36 16.62 -0.60
CA TYR A 57 -15.98 15.62 -1.47
C TYR A 57 -16.52 16.28 -2.75
N LEU A 58 -16.10 15.75 -3.91
CA LEU A 58 -16.37 16.39 -5.20
C LEU A 58 -17.69 15.94 -5.83
N THR A 59 -18.19 14.75 -5.47
CA THR A 59 -19.44 14.20 -6.00
C THR A 59 -20.26 13.51 -4.94
N LYS A 60 -21.59 13.42 -5.18
CA LYS A 60 -22.51 12.61 -4.38
C LYS A 60 -22.74 11.21 -4.98
N VAL A 61 -22.24 10.93 -6.19
CA VAL A 61 -22.40 9.63 -6.83
C VAL A 61 -21.49 8.60 -6.17
N LYS A 62 -21.92 7.34 -6.14
CA LYS A 62 -21.13 6.21 -5.64
C LYS A 62 -20.73 5.28 -6.79
N PRO A 63 -19.53 4.68 -6.76
CA PRO A 63 -19.14 3.65 -7.72
C PRO A 63 -20.11 2.47 -7.68
N ASN A 64 -20.42 1.91 -8.85
CA ASN A 64 -21.32 0.76 -8.98
C ASN A 64 -20.66 -0.46 -9.64
N LYS A 65 -19.33 -0.59 -9.45
CA LYS A 65 -18.56 -1.69 -10.05
C LYS A 65 -19.01 -3.08 -9.58
N LYS A 66 -19.45 -3.19 -8.32
CA LYS A 66 -19.95 -4.47 -7.75
C LYS A 66 -21.27 -4.84 -8.42
N GLU A 67 -22.20 -3.91 -8.46
CA GLU A 67 -23.54 -4.08 -9.02
C GLU A 67 -23.46 -4.44 -10.52
N LEU A 68 -22.57 -3.78 -11.28
CA LEU A 68 -22.36 -4.10 -12.70
C LEU A 68 -21.77 -5.51 -12.88
N LYS A 69 -20.75 -5.89 -12.08
CA LYS A 69 -20.20 -7.25 -12.12
C LYS A 69 -21.24 -8.32 -11.78
N GLU A 70 -22.08 -8.05 -10.82
CA GLU A 70 -23.16 -8.95 -10.42
C GLU A 70 -24.23 -9.09 -11.51
N ALA A 71 -24.63 -7.98 -12.14
CA ALA A 71 -25.54 -8.01 -13.29
C ALA A 71 -24.97 -8.83 -14.46
N ILE A 72 -23.68 -8.71 -14.74
CA ILE A 72 -22.97 -9.52 -15.77
C ILE A 72 -22.98 -11.00 -15.38
N LYS A 73 -22.65 -11.33 -14.11
CA LYS A 73 -22.66 -12.72 -13.60
C LYS A 73 -24.04 -13.35 -13.70
N GLN A 74 -25.10 -12.58 -13.42
CA GLN A 74 -26.49 -13.00 -13.54
C GLN A 74 -26.99 -13.08 -14.99
N LYS A 75 -26.19 -12.65 -15.98
CA LYS A 75 -26.55 -12.60 -17.41
C LYS A 75 -27.88 -11.89 -17.69
N ASN A 76 -28.21 -10.86 -16.87
CA ASN A 76 -29.48 -10.11 -17.01
C ASN A 76 -29.25 -8.86 -17.90
N PRO A 77 -29.73 -8.84 -19.15
CA PRO A 77 -29.43 -7.77 -20.10
C PRO A 77 -29.99 -6.41 -19.67
N LEU A 78 -31.16 -6.35 -19.05
CA LEU A 78 -31.77 -5.10 -18.58
C LEU A 78 -30.96 -4.52 -17.41
N LYS A 79 -30.52 -5.35 -16.46
CA LYS A 79 -29.67 -4.91 -15.36
C LYS A 79 -28.29 -4.47 -15.87
N ILE A 80 -27.70 -5.21 -16.81
CA ILE A 80 -26.41 -4.85 -17.44
C ILE A 80 -26.50 -3.47 -18.09
N LEU A 81 -27.54 -3.22 -18.88
CA LEU A 81 -27.76 -1.93 -19.53
C LEU A 81 -27.93 -0.81 -18.50
N LYS A 82 -28.78 -0.99 -17.47
CA LYS A 82 -29.03 -0.03 -16.41
C LYS A 82 -27.74 0.32 -15.62
N GLU A 83 -27.01 -0.71 -15.17
CA GLU A 83 -25.77 -0.48 -14.42
C GLU A 83 -24.64 0.02 -15.31
N GLY A 84 -24.63 -0.32 -16.59
CA GLY A 84 -23.72 0.25 -17.61
C GLY A 84 -23.92 1.75 -17.77
N LEU A 85 -25.15 2.21 -18.00
CA LEU A 85 -25.47 3.64 -18.07
C LEU A 85 -25.11 4.39 -16.77
N LYS A 86 -25.39 3.78 -15.63
CA LYS A 86 -24.98 4.32 -14.33
C LYS A 86 -23.47 4.44 -14.20
N SER A 87 -22.71 3.44 -14.68
CA SER A 87 -21.24 3.47 -14.69
C SER A 87 -20.71 4.62 -15.56
N VAL A 88 -21.27 4.84 -16.76
CA VAL A 88 -20.91 5.97 -17.62
C VAL A 88 -21.15 7.30 -16.88
N LYS A 89 -22.31 7.47 -16.24
CA LYS A 89 -22.62 8.67 -15.45
C LYS A 89 -21.61 8.86 -14.32
N VAL A 90 -21.27 7.79 -13.58
CA VAL A 90 -20.29 7.83 -12.48
C VAL A 90 -18.92 8.26 -13.00
N LEU A 91 -18.44 7.67 -14.10
CA LEU A 91 -17.15 8.00 -14.69
C LEU A 91 -17.09 9.44 -15.22
N SER A 92 -18.16 9.90 -15.90
CA SER A 92 -18.29 11.25 -16.38
C SER A 92 -18.27 12.26 -15.23
N LYS A 93 -19.05 12.02 -14.16
CA LYS A 93 -19.07 12.88 -12.97
C LYS A 93 -17.72 12.88 -12.25
N ARG A 94 -17.04 11.74 -12.14
CA ARG A 94 -15.68 11.66 -11.59
C ARG A 94 -14.72 12.59 -12.35
N ARG A 95 -14.69 12.48 -13.70
CA ARG A 95 -13.82 13.31 -14.54
C ARG A 95 -14.19 14.79 -14.43
N SER A 96 -15.45 15.14 -14.68
CA SER A 96 -15.88 16.55 -14.72
C SER A 96 -15.71 17.28 -13.38
N SER A 97 -16.01 16.63 -12.25
CA SER A 97 -15.83 17.25 -10.95
C SER A 97 -14.37 17.45 -10.57
N MET A 98 -13.48 16.49 -10.93
CA MET A 98 -12.05 16.63 -10.70
C MET A 98 -11.45 17.73 -11.60
N VAL A 99 -11.80 17.77 -12.89
CA VAL A 99 -11.38 18.86 -13.78
C VAL A 99 -11.82 20.22 -13.27
N HIS A 100 -13.09 20.35 -12.89
CA HIS A 100 -13.58 21.61 -12.30
C HIS A 100 -12.79 22.01 -11.05
N TYR A 101 -12.51 21.05 -10.17
CA TYR A 101 -11.70 21.31 -8.98
C TYR A 101 -10.28 21.76 -9.33
N ILE A 102 -9.58 21.06 -10.23
CA ILE A 102 -8.20 21.38 -10.64
C ILE A 102 -8.12 22.78 -11.24
N MET A 103 -9.07 23.15 -12.12
CA MET A 103 -9.08 24.46 -12.77
C MET A 103 -9.41 25.60 -11.81
N SER A 104 -10.36 25.40 -10.89
CA SER A 104 -10.85 26.43 -9.98
C SER A 104 -10.00 26.63 -8.73
N LYS A 105 -9.26 25.61 -8.30
CA LYS A 105 -8.53 25.66 -7.02
C LYS A 105 -7.26 26.49 -7.13
N LYS A 106 -7.17 27.54 -6.32
CA LYS A 106 -5.92 28.28 -6.10
C LYS A 106 -5.16 27.62 -4.96
N CYS A 107 -4.01 27.03 -5.26
CA CYS A 107 -3.11 26.41 -4.28
C CYS A 107 -1.65 26.51 -4.76
N TYR A 108 -0.73 26.21 -3.87
CA TYR A 108 0.71 26.23 -4.13
C TYR A 108 1.16 24.97 -4.88
N ALA A 109 0.65 23.81 -4.44
CA ALA A 109 0.93 22.52 -5.06
C ALA A 109 -0.31 21.63 -5.10
N MET A 110 -0.38 20.75 -6.12
CA MET A 110 -1.35 19.66 -6.21
C MET A 110 -0.60 18.34 -6.34
N ILE A 111 -1.00 17.36 -5.52
CA ILE A 111 -0.45 16.00 -5.51
C ILE A 111 -1.54 15.06 -6.01
N ALA A 112 -1.35 14.49 -7.18
CA ALA A 112 -2.23 13.46 -7.74
C ALA A 112 -1.75 12.07 -7.31
N THR A 113 -2.65 11.20 -6.87
CA THR A 113 -2.30 9.91 -6.27
C THR A 113 -2.68 8.71 -7.14
N ARG A 114 -3.06 8.97 -8.39
CA ARG A 114 -3.41 7.97 -9.40
C ARG A 114 -3.17 8.54 -10.80
N ASP A 115 -2.82 7.67 -11.73
CA ASP A 115 -2.59 7.96 -13.15
C ASP A 115 -3.69 8.82 -13.80
N ILE A 116 -4.96 8.49 -13.52
CA ILE A 116 -6.11 9.25 -14.02
C ILE A 116 -6.14 10.71 -13.53
N PHE A 117 -5.59 10.99 -12.36
CA PHE A 117 -5.48 12.34 -11.83
C PHE A 117 -4.20 13.02 -12.30
N ASP A 118 -3.13 12.27 -12.53
CA ASP A 118 -1.90 12.78 -13.16
C ASP A 118 -2.19 13.35 -14.56
N ASP A 119 -2.97 12.61 -15.38
CA ASP A 119 -3.39 13.07 -16.70
C ASP A 119 -4.21 14.37 -16.62
N LEU A 120 -5.23 14.39 -15.74
CA LEU A 120 -6.06 15.58 -15.57
C LEU A 120 -5.28 16.77 -15.01
N LEU A 121 -4.40 16.55 -14.05
CA LEU A 121 -3.55 17.60 -13.48
C LEU A 121 -2.56 18.15 -14.49
N GLY A 122 -2.00 17.28 -15.32
CA GLY A 122 -1.11 17.67 -16.41
C GLY A 122 -1.81 18.51 -17.47
N GLU A 123 -3.06 18.18 -17.81
CA GLU A 123 -3.84 18.82 -18.87
C GLU A 123 -4.51 20.12 -18.41
N TYR A 124 -5.14 20.11 -17.24
CA TYR A 124 -5.99 21.21 -16.74
C TYR A 124 -5.37 22.01 -15.59
N GLY A 125 -4.26 21.54 -15.02
CA GLY A 125 -3.60 22.21 -13.90
C GLY A 125 -3.02 23.56 -14.31
N ARG A 126 -3.23 24.57 -13.44
CA ARG A 126 -2.72 25.94 -13.63
C ARG A 126 -1.19 25.94 -13.74
N LYS A 127 -0.62 26.90 -14.48
CA LYS A 127 0.82 27.02 -14.69
C LYS A 127 1.59 27.48 -13.43
N ASP A 128 0.89 28.18 -12.54
CA ASP A 128 1.43 28.71 -11.27
C ASP A 128 1.44 27.68 -10.12
N VAL A 129 0.87 26.47 -10.32
CA VAL A 129 0.79 25.39 -9.34
C VAL A 129 1.87 24.34 -9.60
N ILE A 130 2.56 23.88 -8.54
CA ILE A 130 3.46 22.74 -8.63
C ILE A 130 2.63 21.46 -8.81
N LYS A 131 2.86 20.74 -9.92
CA LYS A 131 2.13 19.55 -10.30
C LYS A 131 2.95 18.31 -9.95
N ILE A 132 2.45 17.49 -9.03
CA ILE A 132 3.15 16.31 -8.53
C ILE A 132 2.27 15.08 -8.75
N GLY A 133 2.79 14.09 -9.49
CA GLY A 133 2.23 12.74 -9.53
C GLY A 133 2.86 11.90 -8.41
N TRP A 134 2.06 11.08 -7.75
CA TRP A 134 2.55 10.16 -6.72
C TRP A 134 2.11 8.74 -7.07
N GLU A 135 3.03 7.97 -7.68
CA GLU A 135 2.79 6.61 -8.14
C GLU A 135 3.06 5.60 -7.02
N HIS A 136 2.03 4.86 -6.68
CA HIS A 136 2.03 3.86 -5.63
C HIS A 136 2.15 2.42 -6.14
N ASN A 137 1.90 2.19 -7.43
CA ASN A 137 1.88 0.84 -8.00
C ASN A 137 3.17 0.52 -8.73
N HIS A 138 3.54 -0.76 -8.73
CA HIS A 138 4.58 -1.26 -9.61
C HIS A 138 3.96 -1.59 -10.97
N TYR A 139 4.71 -1.44 -12.07
CA TYR A 139 4.21 -1.74 -13.42
C TYR A 139 4.21 -3.24 -13.75
N HIS A 140 4.87 -4.09 -12.94
CA HIS A 140 4.86 -5.56 -13.03
C HIS A 140 5.07 -6.07 -14.46
N ASP A 141 6.09 -5.55 -15.14
CA ASP A 141 6.42 -5.82 -16.56
C ASP A 141 5.29 -5.50 -17.57
N ASN A 142 4.23 -4.84 -17.12
CA ASN A 142 3.19 -4.30 -17.99
C ASN A 142 3.65 -2.99 -18.63
N LEU A 143 4.31 -3.11 -19.77
CA LEU A 143 4.84 -1.96 -20.51
C LEU A 143 3.75 -0.99 -20.99
N LYS A 144 2.53 -1.46 -21.22
CA LYS A 144 1.39 -0.60 -21.55
C LYS A 144 1.05 0.32 -20.37
N TYR A 145 0.93 -0.24 -19.18
CA TYR A 145 0.71 0.54 -17.96
C TYR A 145 1.87 1.53 -17.72
N ALA A 146 3.12 1.07 -17.83
CA ALA A 146 4.28 1.94 -17.71
C ALA A 146 4.29 3.09 -18.72
N GLY A 147 3.88 2.81 -19.96
CA GLY A 147 3.74 3.81 -21.01
C GLY A 147 2.66 4.86 -20.71
N GLU A 148 1.54 4.44 -20.11
CA GLU A 148 0.45 5.34 -19.69
C GLU A 148 0.92 6.26 -18.55
N ILE A 149 1.56 5.72 -17.51
CA ILE A 149 2.16 6.53 -16.42
C ILE A 149 3.17 7.53 -16.98
N THR A 150 4.07 7.08 -17.86
CA THR A 150 5.08 7.95 -18.51
C THR A 150 4.43 9.09 -19.31
N ARG A 151 3.35 8.79 -20.04
CA ARG A 151 2.59 9.79 -20.81
C ARG A 151 1.94 10.84 -19.89
N CYS A 152 1.26 10.40 -18.83
CA CYS A 152 0.59 11.29 -17.89
C CYS A 152 1.62 12.14 -17.13
N ALA A 153 2.67 11.53 -16.60
CA ALA A 153 3.71 12.20 -15.84
C ALA A 153 4.53 13.19 -16.66
N SER A 154 4.63 13.01 -17.99
CA SER A 154 5.41 13.91 -18.86
C SER A 154 4.97 15.38 -18.82
N LYS A 155 3.73 15.65 -18.36
CA LYS A 155 3.12 16.99 -18.24
C LYS A 155 3.22 17.57 -16.81
N LEU A 156 3.84 16.85 -15.88
CA LEU A 156 3.97 17.24 -14.47
C LEU A 156 5.35 17.84 -14.19
N ASP A 157 5.50 18.52 -13.05
CA ASP A 157 6.80 18.99 -12.56
C ASP A 157 7.60 17.87 -11.90
N TYR A 158 6.91 17.00 -11.12
CA TYR A 158 7.52 15.89 -10.42
C TYR A 158 6.67 14.61 -10.54
N LEU A 159 7.36 13.46 -10.62
CA LEU A 159 6.79 12.14 -10.38
C LEU A 159 7.48 11.53 -9.16
N VAL A 160 6.73 11.39 -8.08
CA VAL A 160 7.17 10.75 -6.83
C VAL A 160 6.92 9.26 -6.92
N LEU A 161 7.96 8.46 -6.70
CA LEU A 161 7.96 6.99 -6.76
C LEU A 161 8.28 6.43 -5.38
N VAL A 162 7.53 5.39 -4.97
CA VAL A 162 7.68 4.76 -3.65
C VAL A 162 8.87 3.81 -3.54
N SER A 163 9.53 3.49 -4.66
CA SER A 163 10.74 2.68 -4.69
C SER A 163 11.83 3.27 -5.58
N ASN A 164 13.10 2.95 -5.28
CA ASN A 164 14.22 3.47 -6.06
C ASN A 164 14.34 2.78 -7.43
N SER A 165 13.92 1.52 -7.53
CA SER A 165 13.82 0.79 -8.80
C SER A 165 12.85 1.48 -9.76
N LEU A 166 11.64 1.82 -9.31
CA LEU A 166 10.67 2.59 -10.08
C LEU A 166 11.23 3.96 -10.49
N ARG A 167 11.89 4.69 -9.57
CA ARG A 167 12.52 5.97 -9.90
C ARG A 167 13.52 5.83 -11.04
N LYS A 168 14.40 4.83 -11.01
CA LYS A 168 15.37 4.59 -12.08
C LYS A 168 14.68 4.30 -13.41
N PHE A 169 13.68 3.43 -13.39
CA PHE A 169 12.89 3.04 -14.56
C PHE A 169 12.20 4.26 -15.20
N TYR A 170 11.35 4.97 -14.47
CA TYR A 170 10.60 6.11 -15.01
C TYR A 170 11.50 7.30 -15.37
N THR A 171 12.65 7.47 -14.71
CA THR A 171 13.65 8.48 -15.14
C THR A 171 14.15 8.19 -16.56
N LYS A 172 14.41 6.91 -16.89
CA LYS A 172 14.82 6.49 -18.24
C LYS A 172 13.71 6.74 -19.25
N GLU A 173 12.49 6.31 -18.93
CA GLU A 173 11.32 6.45 -19.81
C GLU A 173 10.98 7.93 -20.11
N LEU A 174 10.97 8.79 -19.10
CA LEU A 174 10.70 10.23 -19.27
C LEU A 174 11.81 10.95 -20.04
N ARG A 175 13.08 10.53 -19.89
CA ARG A 175 14.20 11.06 -20.71
C ARG A 175 14.02 10.72 -22.18
N GLN A 176 13.60 9.51 -22.54
CA GLN A 176 13.33 9.13 -23.92
C GLN A 176 12.24 10.01 -24.55
N LYS A 177 11.26 10.45 -23.75
CA LYS A 177 10.20 11.38 -24.17
C LYS A 177 10.61 12.86 -24.09
N LYS A 178 11.87 13.17 -23.79
CA LYS A 178 12.39 14.56 -23.61
C LYS A 178 11.53 15.38 -22.62
N SER A 179 10.94 14.71 -21.62
CA SER A 179 10.12 15.36 -20.58
C SER A 179 10.97 16.15 -19.59
N LYS A 180 10.41 17.27 -19.09
CA LYS A 180 10.99 18.07 -18.00
C LYS A 180 10.63 17.53 -16.61
N CYS A 181 9.73 16.56 -16.51
CA CYS A 181 9.29 15.96 -15.25
C CYS A 181 10.46 15.31 -14.52
N LYS A 182 10.60 15.59 -13.23
CA LYS A 182 11.68 15.05 -12.40
C LYS A 182 11.15 13.87 -11.58
N CYS A 183 11.74 12.68 -11.75
CA CYS A 183 11.46 11.51 -10.91
C CYS A 183 12.19 11.62 -9.58
N VAL A 184 11.44 11.50 -8.47
CA VAL A 184 11.97 11.57 -7.10
C VAL A 184 11.56 10.31 -6.33
N TYR A 185 12.50 9.70 -5.62
CA TYR A 185 12.21 8.61 -4.69
C TYR A 185 11.81 9.18 -3.34
N ILE A 186 10.55 9.00 -2.96
CA ILE A 186 10.04 9.28 -1.62
C ILE A 186 9.24 8.06 -1.17
N PRO A 187 9.72 7.30 -0.18
CA PRO A 187 9.03 6.12 0.31
C PRO A 187 7.74 6.47 1.07
N ASN A 188 6.88 5.49 1.27
CA ASN A 188 5.75 5.64 2.17
C ASN A 188 6.22 5.83 3.61
N VAL A 189 5.39 6.50 4.40
CA VAL A 189 5.66 6.82 5.80
C VAL A 189 5.36 5.61 6.69
N LEU A 190 6.21 5.33 7.64
CA LEU A 190 5.90 4.54 8.81
C LEU A 190 5.24 5.47 9.83
N ASP A 191 3.97 5.21 10.16
CA ASP A 191 3.15 6.11 10.97
C ASP A 191 3.78 6.38 12.35
N HIS A 192 4.27 5.34 13.03
CA HIS A 192 4.98 5.48 14.29
C HIS A 192 5.94 4.32 14.53
N LEU A 193 6.90 4.57 15.41
CA LEU A 193 7.80 3.54 15.92
C LEU A 193 7.29 3.06 17.29
N PRO A 194 6.94 1.76 17.45
CA PRO A 194 6.57 1.24 18.76
C PRO A 194 7.69 1.49 19.78
N PRO A 195 7.37 1.82 21.05
CA PRO A 195 8.38 2.14 22.06
C PRO A 195 9.26 0.94 22.43
N ARG A 196 8.73 -0.28 22.29
CA ARG A 196 9.42 -1.52 22.61
C ARG A 196 9.39 -2.49 21.44
N LEU A 197 10.41 -3.33 21.33
CA LEU A 197 10.45 -4.46 20.39
C LEU A 197 9.61 -5.61 20.93
N ALA A 198 9.08 -6.45 20.02
CA ALA A 198 8.49 -7.73 20.37
C ALA A 198 9.55 -8.62 21.05
N LYS A 199 9.13 -9.42 22.04
CA LYS A 199 10.03 -10.33 22.78
C LYS A 199 10.50 -11.51 21.93
N LEU A 200 9.73 -11.88 20.90
CA LEU A 200 9.97 -12.99 19.96
C LEU A 200 9.99 -14.37 20.64
N GLU A 201 9.32 -14.49 21.78
CA GLU A 201 9.28 -15.71 22.61
C GLU A 201 8.05 -16.56 22.30
N GLU A 202 6.92 -15.92 21.92
CA GLU A 202 5.70 -16.65 21.58
C GLU A 202 5.88 -17.41 20.26
N LYS A 203 5.42 -18.67 20.24
CA LYS A 203 5.44 -19.53 19.05
C LYS A 203 4.34 -19.12 18.07
N ARG A 204 4.46 -17.90 17.53
CA ARG A 204 3.45 -17.21 16.74
C ARG A 204 4.02 -16.61 15.46
N LEU A 205 3.47 -17.06 14.33
CA LEU A 205 3.68 -16.48 13.00
C LEU A 205 2.58 -15.46 12.72
N VAL A 206 2.89 -14.43 11.95
CA VAL A 206 1.91 -13.40 11.59
C VAL A 206 2.07 -12.94 10.15
N SER A 207 0.94 -12.61 9.51
CA SER A 207 0.88 -11.93 8.23
C SER A 207 -0.24 -10.88 8.26
N VAL A 208 -0.03 -9.73 7.64
CA VAL A 208 -0.99 -8.62 7.61
C VAL A 208 -1.18 -8.16 6.17
N GLY A 209 -2.44 -8.02 5.74
CA GLY A 209 -2.75 -7.48 4.42
C GLY A 209 -4.14 -7.84 3.93
N ARG A 210 -4.54 -7.24 2.81
CA ARG A 210 -5.81 -7.55 2.16
C ARG A 210 -5.84 -9.01 1.70
N LEU A 211 -6.94 -9.73 1.98
CA LEU A 211 -7.13 -11.11 1.54
C LEU A 211 -7.53 -11.13 0.05
N SER A 212 -6.53 -11.01 -0.81
CA SER A 212 -6.68 -10.98 -2.27
C SER A 212 -5.61 -11.84 -2.94
N GLU A 213 -5.88 -12.29 -4.15
CA GLU A 213 -5.04 -13.26 -4.87
C GLU A 213 -3.58 -12.83 -4.93
N GLU A 214 -3.32 -11.54 -5.22
CA GLU A 214 -1.96 -11.01 -5.32
C GLU A 214 -1.14 -11.06 -4.02
N LYS A 215 -1.80 -11.25 -2.86
CA LYS A 215 -1.14 -11.40 -1.56
C LYS A 215 -0.71 -12.83 -1.25
N GLY A 216 -1.20 -13.81 -2.00
CA GLY A 216 -0.74 -15.20 -1.93
C GLY A 216 -1.02 -15.91 -0.61
N TYR A 217 -2.12 -15.57 0.09
CA TYR A 217 -2.45 -16.20 1.37
C TYR A 217 -2.75 -17.69 1.26
N LEU A 218 -3.23 -18.17 0.12
CA LEU A 218 -3.39 -19.60 -0.10
C LEU A 218 -2.03 -20.33 -0.10
N ASP A 219 -0.99 -19.72 -0.69
CA ASP A 219 0.38 -20.25 -0.61
C ASP A 219 0.90 -20.23 0.83
N LEU A 220 0.58 -19.17 1.62
CA LEU A 220 0.91 -19.12 3.03
C LEU A 220 0.30 -20.27 3.82
N LEU A 221 -0.99 -20.56 3.60
CA LEU A 221 -1.67 -21.68 4.25
C LEU A 221 -1.07 -23.03 3.84
N LYS A 222 -0.71 -23.24 2.57
CA LYS A 222 -0.02 -24.45 2.10
C LYS A 222 1.35 -24.62 2.78
N ILE A 223 2.12 -23.55 2.89
CA ILE A 223 3.40 -23.54 3.61
C ILE A 223 3.18 -23.88 5.08
N TYR A 224 2.19 -23.24 5.71
CA TYR A 224 1.89 -23.45 7.12
C TYR A 224 1.40 -24.87 7.40
N SER A 225 0.60 -25.49 6.52
CA SER A 225 0.16 -26.90 6.66
C SER A 225 1.31 -27.90 6.72
N ILE A 226 2.46 -27.57 6.11
CA ILE A 226 3.67 -28.39 6.18
C ILE A 226 4.43 -28.12 7.49
N LEU A 227 4.51 -26.84 7.90
CA LEU A 227 5.16 -26.44 9.15
C LEU A 227 4.43 -26.99 10.38
N GLU A 228 3.10 -26.93 10.41
CA GLU A 228 2.27 -27.36 11.52
C GLU A 228 2.50 -28.84 11.89
N LYS A 229 2.66 -29.72 10.90
CA LYS A 229 2.95 -31.15 11.10
C LYS A 229 4.24 -31.41 11.87
N LYS A 230 5.23 -30.54 11.73
CA LYS A 230 6.54 -30.66 12.39
C LYS A 230 6.63 -29.78 13.67
N HIS A 231 5.89 -28.71 13.70
CA HIS A 231 5.91 -27.69 14.76
C HIS A 231 4.48 -27.36 15.22
N PRO A 232 3.74 -28.35 15.79
CA PRO A 232 2.33 -28.18 16.14
C PRO A 232 2.06 -27.18 17.24
N ASP A 233 3.09 -26.71 17.90
CA ASP A 233 3.04 -25.68 18.95
C ASP A 233 3.14 -24.24 18.41
N TRP A 234 3.38 -24.06 17.11
CA TRP A 234 3.37 -22.76 16.46
C TRP A 234 1.99 -22.47 15.85
N THR A 235 1.50 -21.23 16.01
CA THR A 235 0.23 -20.76 15.44
C THR A 235 0.47 -19.71 14.34
N LEU A 236 -0.53 -19.49 13.50
CA LEU A 236 -0.50 -18.48 12.44
C LEU A 236 -1.68 -17.50 12.58
N ASP A 237 -1.37 -16.22 12.72
CA ASP A 237 -2.33 -15.12 12.67
C ASP A 237 -2.30 -14.44 11.30
N ILE A 238 -3.47 -14.31 10.68
CA ILE A 238 -3.65 -13.55 9.43
C ILE A 238 -4.60 -12.40 9.72
N ILE A 239 -4.11 -11.14 9.58
CA ILE A 239 -4.88 -9.94 9.85
C ILE A 239 -5.21 -9.25 8.54
N GLY A 240 -6.49 -9.09 8.28
CA GLY A 240 -7.02 -8.45 7.08
C GLY A 240 -8.29 -9.10 6.60
N ASP A 241 -8.88 -8.50 5.58
CA ASP A 241 -10.10 -8.99 4.96
C ASP A 241 -10.04 -8.80 3.44
N GLY A 242 -10.88 -9.53 2.71
CA GLY A 242 -10.90 -9.41 1.25
C GLY A 242 -11.63 -10.53 0.54
N PRO A 243 -11.63 -10.50 -0.81
CA PRO A 243 -12.41 -11.43 -1.62
C PRO A 243 -12.01 -12.91 -1.48
N GLU A 244 -10.78 -13.20 -1.02
CA GLU A 244 -10.30 -14.58 -0.83
C GLU A 244 -10.68 -15.19 0.52
N ARG A 245 -11.39 -14.45 1.40
CA ARG A 245 -11.70 -14.93 2.75
C ARG A 245 -12.39 -16.29 2.76
N GLU A 246 -13.43 -16.45 1.98
CA GLU A 246 -14.20 -17.70 1.92
C GLU A 246 -13.33 -18.88 1.45
N ASN A 247 -12.45 -18.65 0.45
CA ASN A 247 -11.52 -19.67 -0.04
C ASN A 247 -10.51 -20.09 1.04
N LEU A 248 -10.01 -19.12 1.82
CA LEU A 248 -9.07 -19.39 2.91
C LEU A 248 -9.74 -20.13 4.07
N GLU A 249 -10.97 -19.74 4.45
CA GLU A 249 -11.76 -20.42 5.48
C GLU A 249 -12.06 -21.88 5.08
N SER A 250 -12.38 -22.12 3.80
CA SER A 250 -12.59 -23.48 3.26
C SER A 250 -11.31 -24.32 3.37
N TYR A 251 -10.17 -23.75 2.94
CA TYR A 251 -8.88 -24.44 3.05
C TYR A 251 -8.51 -24.79 4.52
N ILE A 252 -8.70 -23.84 5.45
CA ILE A 252 -8.45 -24.05 6.88
C ILE A 252 -9.30 -25.18 7.44
N LYS A 253 -10.57 -25.25 7.04
CA LYS A 253 -11.50 -26.30 7.45
C LYS A 253 -11.09 -27.67 6.88
N GLU A 254 -10.82 -27.76 5.59
CA GLU A 254 -10.47 -28.99 4.88
C GLU A 254 -9.17 -29.62 5.38
N HIS A 255 -8.23 -28.80 5.86
CA HIS A 255 -6.93 -29.26 6.35
C HIS A 255 -6.81 -29.31 7.88
N ASN A 256 -7.97 -29.21 8.61
CA ASN A 256 -8.03 -29.28 10.07
C ASN A 256 -7.15 -28.24 10.81
N LEU A 257 -7.02 -27.03 10.25
CA LEU A 257 -6.16 -25.97 10.78
C LEU A 257 -6.91 -24.97 11.67
N LYS A 258 -8.18 -25.21 12.06
CA LYS A 258 -9.02 -24.24 12.77
C LYS A 258 -8.44 -23.76 14.11
N ASP A 259 -7.79 -24.67 14.84
CA ASP A 259 -7.20 -24.35 16.15
C ASP A 259 -5.77 -23.77 16.02
N LYS A 260 -5.26 -23.67 14.83
CA LYS A 260 -3.87 -23.28 14.53
C LYS A 260 -3.77 -21.99 13.72
N VAL A 261 -4.79 -21.68 12.91
CA VAL A 261 -4.82 -20.48 12.06
C VAL A 261 -6.00 -19.60 12.45
N THR A 262 -5.73 -18.33 12.72
CA THR A 262 -6.77 -17.34 13.03
C THR A 262 -6.85 -16.29 11.92
N LEU A 263 -8.01 -16.16 11.28
CA LEU A 263 -8.33 -15.06 10.37
C LEU A 263 -9.04 -13.94 11.13
N HIS A 264 -8.30 -12.90 11.51
CA HIS A 264 -8.78 -11.81 12.38
C HIS A 264 -9.76 -10.84 11.70
N GLY A 265 -9.89 -10.91 10.36
CA GLY A 265 -10.63 -9.90 9.61
C GLY A 265 -9.90 -8.56 9.61
N PHE A 266 -10.62 -7.52 9.20
CA PHE A 266 -10.08 -6.17 9.24
C PHE A 266 -9.97 -5.68 10.68
N GLN A 267 -8.81 -5.16 11.05
CA GLN A 267 -8.50 -4.67 12.40
C GLN A 267 -7.93 -3.25 12.35
N ASN A 268 -8.11 -2.52 13.46
CA ASN A 268 -7.48 -1.22 13.66
C ASN A 268 -5.98 -1.36 13.98
N LYS A 269 -5.29 -0.25 13.98
CA LYS A 269 -3.85 -0.20 14.21
C LYS A 269 -3.45 -0.75 15.58
N GLU A 270 -4.14 -0.39 16.62
CA GLU A 270 -3.85 -0.83 17.99
C GLU A 270 -3.91 -2.36 18.12
N TYR A 271 -4.90 -2.96 17.48
CA TYR A 271 -5.02 -4.42 17.46
C TYR A 271 -3.88 -5.07 16.66
N ILE A 272 -3.54 -4.50 15.49
CA ILE A 272 -2.41 -4.98 14.67
C ILE A 272 -1.10 -4.91 15.49
N ASP A 273 -0.82 -3.78 16.12
CA ASP A 273 0.36 -3.58 16.96
C ASP A 273 0.41 -4.58 18.13
N LYS A 274 -0.74 -4.87 18.77
CA LYS A 274 -0.84 -5.87 19.82
C LYS A 274 -0.46 -7.27 19.34
N ILE A 275 -0.93 -7.69 18.16
CA ILE A 275 -0.60 -9.00 17.61
C ILE A 275 0.86 -9.04 17.13
N LEU A 276 1.35 -7.99 16.46
CA LEU A 276 2.76 -7.92 16.04
C LEU A 276 3.70 -8.01 17.25
N ASN A 277 3.39 -7.33 18.36
CA ASN A 277 4.19 -7.41 19.60
C ASN A 277 4.21 -8.81 20.26
N LYS A 278 3.21 -9.63 19.98
CA LYS A 278 3.12 -11.02 20.47
C LYS A 278 3.65 -12.04 19.47
N SER A 279 4.02 -11.61 18.28
CA SER A 279 4.50 -12.50 17.22
C SER A 279 6.01 -12.63 17.23
N SER A 280 6.51 -13.69 16.63
CA SER A 280 7.94 -13.97 16.55
C SER A 280 8.54 -13.90 15.16
N ILE A 281 7.73 -14.13 14.11
CA ILE A 281 8.17 -14.11 12.71
C ILE A 281 7.05 -13.55 11.85
N TYR A 282 7.39 -12.61 10.96
CA TYR A 282 6.45 -12.09 9.95
C TYR A 282 6.63 -12.79 8.61
N LEU A 283 5.54 -13.27 8.02
CA LEU A 283 5.53 -14.00 6.76
C LEU A 283 4.82 -13.21 5.66
N MET A 284 5.48 -13.05 4.50
CA MET A 284 4.92 -12.41 3.31
C MET A 284 5.03 -13.34 2.11
N THR A 285 3.88 -13.72 1.56
CA THR A 285 3.80 -14.60 0.37
C THR A 285 3.30 -13.90 -0.88
N SER A 286 3.25 -12.57 -0.85
CA SER A 286 2.74 -11.76 -1.97
C SER A 286 3.43 -12.09 -3.29
N TYR A 287 2.63 -12.17 -4.37
CA TYR A 287 3.14 -12.23 -5.74
C TYR A 287 3.70 -10.89 -6.17
N THR A 288 3.00 -9.81 -5.77
CA THR A 288 3.38 -8.44 -6.08
C THR A 288 3.18 -7.54 -4.86
N GLU A 289 4.10 -6.60 -4.68
CA GLU A 289 4.03 -5.56 -3.65
C GLU A 289 4.87 -4.37 -4.07
N SER A 290 4.25 -3.22 -4.22
CA SER A 290 4.97 -2.04 -4.74
C SER A 290 5.93 -1.43 -3.72
N PHE A 291 5.56 -1.42 -2.43
CA PHE A 291 6.40 -0.93 -1.34
C PHE A 291 6.41 -1.88 -0.14
N GLY A 292 5.24 -2.26 0.38
CA GLY A 292 5.13 -3.13 1.54
C GLY A 292 5.08 -2.38 2.88
N ILE A 293 4.11 -1.48 3.03
CA ILE A 293 3.89 -0.75 4.31
C ILE A 293 3.80 -1.73 5.49
N VAL A 294 3.06 -2.83 5.32
CA VAL A 294 2.90 -3.86 6.37
C VAL A 294 4.23 -4.54 6.74
N LEU A 295 5.18 -4.59 5.80
CA LEU A 295 6.51 -5.13 6.05
C LEU A 295 7.34 -4.19 6.95
N ILE A 296 7.33 -2.88 6.66
CA ILE A 296 8.01 -1.91 7.54
C ILE A 296 7.32 -1.80 8.90
N GLU A 297 6.02 -2.03 9.00
CA GLU A 297 5.30 -2.13 10.27
C GLU A 297 5.78 -3.33 11.08
N ALA A 298 5.84 -4.52 10.49
CA ALA A 298 6.37 -5.71 11.16
C ALA A 298 7.84 -5.50 11.60
N MET A 299 8.69 -4.97 10.71
CA MET A 299 10.08 -4.62 11.02
C MET A 299 10.19 -3.57 12.13
N SER A 300 9.20 -2.67 12.25
CA SER A 300 9.15 -1.66 13.32
C SER A 300 8.94 -2.27 14.72
N HIS A 301 8.30 -3.43 14.81
CA HIS A 301 8.18 -4.22 16.03
C HIS A 301 9.41 -5.11 16.27
N GLY A 302 10.38 -5.13 15.37
CA GLY A 302 11.56 -5.97 15.46
C GLY A 302 11.28 -7.43 15.08
N LEU A 303 10.29 -7.69 14.24
CA LEU A 303 10.04 -9.03 13.72
C LEU A 303 11.01 -9.33 12.56
N PRO A 304 11.70 -10.48 12.58
CA PRO A 304 12.35 -10.98 11.39
C PRO A 304 11.30 -11.30 10.33
N CYS A 305 11.53 -10.82 9.10
CA CYS A 305 10.58 -10.94 8.01
C CYS A 305 11.09 -11.93 6.96
N ILE A 306 10.21 -12.82 6.49
CA ILE A 306 10.49 -13.72 5.37
C ILE A 306 9.54 -13.37 4.24
N ALA A 307 10.07 -13.11 3.05
CA ALA A 307 9.28 -12.75 1.88
C ALA A 307 9.77 -13.45 0.61
N PHE A 308 8.87 -13.68 -0.36
CA PHE A 308 9.28 -14.04 -1.70
C PHE A 308 9.82 -12.81 -2.46
N SER A 309 10.85 -13.01 -3.25
CA SER A 309 11.45 -11.94 -4.09
C SER A 309 10.59 -11.52 -5.28
N SER A 310 9.44 -12.18 -5.51
CA SER A 310 8.44 -11.72 -6.45
C SER A 310 7.81 -10.40 -6.02
N ALA A 311 7.72 -10.14 -4.72
CA ALA A 311 7.24 -8.87 -4.17
C ALA A 311 8.35 -7.80 -4.29
N GLU A 312 8.18 -6.85 -5.20
CA GLU A 312 9.20 -5.84 -5.54
C GLU A 312 9.56 -4.97 -4.33
N GLY A 313 8.56 -4.56 -3.55
CA GLY A 313 8.78 -3.81 -2.32
C GLY A 313 9.63 -4.57 -1.30
N ALA A 314 9.44 -5.89 -1.18
CA ALA A 314 10.26 -6.70 -0.29
C ALA A 314 11.75 -6.71 -0.72
N ARG A 315 12.04 -6.67 -2.03
CA ARG A 315 13.43 -6.57 -2.54
C ARG A 315 14.12 -5.26 -2.16
N GLU A 316 13.36 -4.20 -1.96
CA GLU A 316 13.90 -2.89 -1.54
C GLU A 316 14.08 -2.78 -0.01
N LEU A 317 13.30 -3.54 0.75
CA LEU A 317 13.25 -3.45 2.21
C LEU A 317 14.10 -4.50 2.91
N ILE A 318 14.17 -5.72 2.35
CA ILE A 318 14.91 -6.82 2.95
C ILE A 318 16.31 -6.90 2.35
N ASP A 319 17.31 -6.63 3.21
CA ASP A 319 18.69 -7.01 3.02
C ASP A 319 18.87 -8.42 3.58
N SER A 320 18.89 -9.39 2.67
CA SER A 320 18.81 -10.82 3.02
C SER A 320 19.91 -11.24 3.99
N VAL A 321 19.50 -11.99 5.02
CA VAL A 321 20.35 -12.45 6.15
C VAL A 321 20.58 -11.36 7.21
N ASN A 322 20.64 -10.10 6.83
CA ASN A 322 20.90 -9.02 7.77
C ASN A 322 19.64 -8.60 8.55
N ASN A 323 18.53 -8.30 7.85
CA ASN A 323 17.30 -7.82 8.46
C ASN A 323 16.04 -8.64 8.11
N GLY A 324 16.22 -9.80 7.49
CA GLY A 324 15.18 -10.73 7.05
C GLY A 324 15.67 -11.71 6.02
N TYR A 325 14.77 -12.46 5.40
CA TYR A 325 15.09 -13.40 4.33
C TYR A 325 14.26 -13.15 3.08
N LEU A 326 14.94 -13.03 1.94
CA LEU A 326 14.33 -12.87 0.63
C LEU A 326 14.48 -14.17 -0.17
N ILE A 327 13.37 -14.87 -0.39
CA ILE A 327 13.36 -16.19 -1.04
C ILE A 327 13.16 -16.04 -2.55
N LYS A 328 14.14 -16.49 -3.32
CA LYS A 328 14.12 -16.42 -4.80
C LYS A 328 13.22 -17.50 -5.40
N ASN A 329 12.78 -17.24 -6.63
CA ASN A 329 12.03 -18.19 -7.47
C ASN A 329 10.78 -18.80 -6.81
N ARG A 330 10.20 -18.14 -5.82
CA ARG A 330 9.05 -18.63 -5.01
C ARG A 330 9.26 -20.07 -4.51
N SER A 331 10.50 -20.45 -4.15
CA SER A 331 10.83 -21.78 -3.66
C SER A 331 10.17 -22.02 -2.29
N VAL A 332 9.09 -22.78 -2.27
CA VAL A 332 8.39 -23.18 -1.05
C VAL A 332 9.32 -23.92 -0.08
N ARG A 333 10.15 -24.84 -0.60
CA ARG A 333 11.15 -25.57 0.21
C ARG A 333 12.14 -24.65 0.91
N ALA A 334 12.67 -23.64 0.19
CA ALA A 334 13.60 -22.68 0.78
C ALA A 334 12.89 -21.76 1.78
N TYR A 335 11.62 -21.39 1.52
CA TYR A 335 10.81 -20.60 2.42
C TYR A 335 10.58 -21.32 3.75
N ILE A 336 10.09 -22.58 3.70
CA ILE A 336 9.87 -23.44 4.87
C ILE A 336 11.16 -23.57 5.67
N LYS A 337 12.30 -23.90 5.01
CA LYS A 337 13.59 -24.02 5.70
C LYS A 337 13.97 -22.76 6.48
N LYS A 338 13.75 -21.56 5.91
CA LYS A 338 14.05 -20.30 6.61
C LYS A 338 13.10 -20.01 7.75
N VAL A 339 11.83 -20.43 7.65
CA VAL A 339 10.90 -20.35 8.78
C VAL A 339 11.35 -21.30 9.89
N GLU A 340 11.69 -22.56 9.57
CA GLU A 340 12.19 -23.56 10.53
C GLU A 340 13.50 -23.09 11.20
N ASP A 341 14.44 -22.53 10.45
CA ASP A 341 15.70 -21.95 11.00
C ASP A 341 15.38 -20.88 12.05
N LEU A 342 14.42 -19.97 11.78
CA LEU A 342 13.99 -18.94 12.72
C LEU A 342 13.13 -19.47 13.89
N MET A 343 12.34 -20.52 13.69
CA MET A 343 11.60 -21.17 14.77
C MET A 343 12.52 -21.79 15.80
N ALA A 344 13.65 -22.38 15.37
CA ALA A 344 14.59 -23.08 16.22
C ALA A 344 15.50 -22.15 17.02
N ASP A 345 15.81 -20.94 16.52
CA ASP A 345 16.84 -20.07 17.10
C ASP A 345 16.29 -18.66 17.45
N ILE A 346 16.03 -18.46 18.74
CA ILE A 346 15.53 -17.17 19.26
C ILE A 346 16.58 -16.05 19.18
N GLU A 347 17.87 -16.37 19.32
CA GLU A 347 18.91 -15.34 19.30
C GLU A 347 19.12 -14.82 17.86
N THR A 348 19.03 -15.70 16.87
CA THR A 348 18.97 -15.30 15.46
C THR A 348 17.72 -14.44 15.19
N ARG A 349 16.53 -14.80 15.72
CA ARG A 349 15.32 -13.95 15.60
C ARG A 349 15.55 -12.55 16.17
N LYS A 350 16.12 -12.46 17.38
CA LYS A 350 16.39 -11.18 18.07
C LYS A 350 17.41 -10.34 17.31
N THR A 351 18.45 -10.94 16.80
CA THR A 351 19.50 -10.25 16.02
C THR A 351 18.95 -9.67 14.73
N ILE A 352 18.27 -10.48 13.92
CA ILE A 352 17.64 -10.04 12.66
C ILE A 352 16.55 -8.99 12.94
N GLY A 353 15.75 -9.19 14.00
CA GLY A 353 14.71 -8.25 14.40
C GLY A 353 15.24 -6.87 14.80
N LYS A 354 16.34 -6.81 15.54
CA LYS A 354 17.03 -5.54 15.86
C LYS A 354 17.53 -4.84 14.61
N ASN A 355 18.12 -5.58 13.68
CA ASN A 355 18.59 -5.04 12.41
C ASN A 355 17.42 -4.56 11.54
N ALA A 356 16.31 -5.32 11.49
CA ALA A 356 15.08 -4.93 10.82
C ALA A 356 14.58 -3.58 11.35
N ARG A 357 14.43 -3.43 12.67
CA ARG A 357 14.06 -2.17 13.31
C ARG A 357 15.01 -1.01 12.96
N LYS A 358 16.32 -1.25 12.93
CA LYS A 358 17.31 -0.23 12.58
C LYS A 358 17.15 0.22 11.12
N SER A 359 16.92 -0.72 10.21
CA SER A 359 16.84 -0.46 8.76
C SER A 359 15.66 0.40 8.34
N ILE A 360 14.56 0.41 9.12
CA ILE A 360 13.34 1.14 8.76
C ILE A 360 13.27 2.56 9.33
N LYS A 361 14.24 3.04 10.10
CA LYS A 361 14.27 4.40 10.63
C LYS A 361 14.17 5.47 9.54
N LYS A 362 14.72 5.19 8.36
CA LYS A 362 14.66 6.06 7.17
C LYS A 362 13.23 6.27 6.60
N PHE A 363 12.22 5.55 7.12
CA PHE A 363 10.82 5.65 6.72
C PHE A 363 9.95 6.36 7.75
N THR A 364 10.53 6.89 8.83
CA THR A 364 9.80 7.70 9.82
C THR A 364 9.29 9.00 9.21
N GLY A 365 8.25 9.56 9.80
CA GLY A 365 7.64 10.82 9.33
C GLY A 365 8.67 11.93 9.16
N GLN A 366 9.59 12.09 10.12
CA GLN A 366 10.66 13.12 10.08
C GLN A 366 11.59 12.96 8.86
N GLU A 367 11.99 11.74 8.53
CA GLU A 367 12.87 11.46 7.39
C GLU A 367 12.14 11.63 6.04
N VAL A 368 10.88 11.23 5.99
CA VAL A 368 10.10 11.26 4.74
C VAL A 368 9.61 12.68 4.44
N ILE A 369 9.15 13.44 5.46
CA ILE A 369 8.69 14.82 5.25
C ILE A 369 9.80 15.70 4.69
N GLY A 370 11.05 15.58 5.17
CA GLY A 370 12.18 16.31 4.64
C GLY A 370 12.42 16.13 3.14
N LYS A 371 12.05 14.98 2.58
CA LYS A 371 12.13 14.75 1.12
C LYS A 371 10.98 15.44 0.37
N TRP A 372 9.78 15.48 0.94
CA TRP A 372 8.65 16.21 0.39
C TRP A 372 8.88 17.72 0.40
N LEU A 373 9.38 18.27 1.50
CA LEU A 373 9.69 19.70 1.62
C LEU A 373 10.71 20.13 0.55
N LYS A 374 11.75 19.33 0.29
CA LYS A 374 12.74 19.62 -0.77
C LYS A 374 12.14 19.80 -2.17
N ILE A 375 11.06 19.15 -2.52
CA ILE A 375 10.40 19.33 -3.82
C ILE A 375 9.34 20.44 -3.79
N LEU A 376 8.80 20.74 -2.61
CA LEU A 376 7.84 21.83 -2.41
C LEU A 376 8.51 23.20 -2.26
N GLU A 377 9.78 23.29 -1.81
CA GLU A 377 10.50 24.55 -1.64
C GLU A 377 11.21 25.05 -2.92
N LYS A 378 11.33 24.20 -3.95
CA LYS A 378 12.14 24.48 -5.16
C LYS A 378 11.44 25.32 -6.24
N LYS A 379 10.42 26.13 -5.89
CA LYS A 379 9.84 27.11 -6.82
C LYS A 379 9.93 28.52 -6.27
#